data_f2fffa7a78e9280cd20577887ee0cd33
#
_entry.id   f2fffa7a78e9280cd20577887ee0cd33
#
_cell.length_a   1.000
_cell.length_b   1.000
_cell.length_c   1.000
_cell.angle_alpha   90.00
_cell.angle_beta   90.00
_cell.angle_gamma   90.00
#
_symmetry.space_group_name_H-M   'P 1'
#
loop_
_entity.id
_entity.type
_entity.pdbx_description
1 polymer ?
#
loop_
_entity_poly.entity_id
_entity_poly.type
_entity_poly.pdbx_seq_one_letter_code
_entity_poly.pdbx_strand_id
1 'polypeptide(L)'
;MDTERRIKLKICGITNEKDAIMVSNLGADAIGFVFAESKRKITPERAKKIIEKLPPFITTVGIFMNAKFDEVNKIAEYVSLDAVQLHGNESPKYCNKMNRKVVKGILVTKNDSKESLLKKMENYSVAAYILDPGTGSGETFDWDIAVGIEKPIIIAGGLSPENVRLVIKKLHPYGVDVSSGVEKEYGKKDMKKVKKFITEVRSC
;
A
#
# COMPACT_ATOMS: atom_id res chain seq x y z
N MET A 1 -21.09 -11.60 -17.16
CA MET A 1 -21.45 -10.93 -15.89
C MET A 1 -20.18 -10.27 -15.37
N ASP A 2 -20.01 -8.99 -15.67
CA ASP A 2 -19.00 -8.18 -15.01
C ASP A 2 -19.43 -8.02 -13.55
N THR A 3 -18.92 -8.88 -12.68
CA THR A 3 -19.02 -8.62 -11.25
C THR A 3 -18.11 -7.42 -10.97
N GLU A 4 -18.71 -6.26 -10.75
CA GLU A 4 -17.98 -5.06 -10.33
C GLU A 4 -17.06 -5.44 -9.18
N ARG A 5 -15.76 -5.44 -9.45
CA ARG A 5 -14.76 -5.86 -8.49
C ARG A 5 -14.62 -4.78 -7.42
N ARG A 6 -15.03 -5.10 -6.19
CA ARG A 6 -14.84 -4.20 -5.06
C ARG A 6 -13.37 -3.74 -4.93
N ILE A 7 -13.13 -2.42 -4.97
CA ILE A 7 -11.82 -1.80 -4.81
C ILE A 7 -11.21 -2.17 -3.45
N LYS A 8 -9.98 -2.64 -3.45
CA LYS A 8 -9.24 -2.95 -2.22
C LYS A 8 -8.67 -1.70 -1.60
N LEU A 9 -8.74 -1.61 -0.28
CA LEU A 9 -8.33 -0.45 0.48
C LEU A 9 -7.24 -0.80 1.48
N LYS A 10 -6.06 -0.20 1.34
CA LYS A 10 -4.96 -0.29 2.29
C LYS A 10 -4.77 1.05 3.02
N ILE A 11 -4.58 0.99 4.33
CA ILE A 11 -4.15 2.13 5.15
C ILE A 11 -2.73 1.86 5.63
N CYS A 12 -1.79 2.67 5.15
CA CYS A 12 -0.35 2.47 5.38
C CYS A 12 0.21 3.31 6.53
N GLY A 13 1.34 2.88 7.09
CA GLY A 13 2.05 3.62 8.13
C GLY A 13 1.40 3.54 9.51
N ILE A 14 0.89 2.38 9.86
CA ILE A 14 0.38 2.08 11.21
C ILE A 14 1.55 1.95 12.18
N THR A 15 1.48 2.69 13.29
CA THR A 15 2.54 2.73 14.32
C THR A 15 2.04 2.41 15.72
N ASN A 16 0.73 2.28 15.90
CA ASN A 16 0.12 2.02 17.22
C ASN A 16 -1.14 1.16 17.10
N GLU A 17 -1.47 0.47 18.19
CA GLU A 17 -2.59 -0.47 18.29
C GLU A 17 -3.95 0.21 18.08
N LYS A 18 -4.15 1.39 18.69
CA LYS A 18 -5.42 2.11 18.62
C LYS A 18 -5.80 2.42 17.16
N ASP A 19 -4.85 2.89 16.37
CA ASP A 19 -5.07 3.18 14.96
C ASP A 19 -5.29 1.90 14.16
N ALA A 20 -4.54 0.82 14.45
CA ALA A 20 -4.69 -0.47 13.78
C ALA A 20 -6.11 -1.04 13.95
N ILE A 21 -6.60 -1.09 15.19
CA ILE A 21 -7.95 -1.58 15.50
C ILE A 21 -9.02 -0.67 14.89
N MET A 22 -8.87 0.65 15.02
CA MET A 22 -9.80 1.63 14.46
C MET A 22 -9.92 1.49 12.95
N VAL A 23 -8.82 1.41 12.23
CA VAL A 23 -8.77 1.29 10.77
C VAL A 23 -9.39 -0.04 10.31
N SER A 24 -9.09 -1.14 11.00
CA SER A 24 -9.65 -2.46 10.70
C SER A 24 -11.17 -2.48 10.91
N ASN A 25 -11.66 -1.95 12.03
CA ASN A 25 -13.09 -1.91 12.35
C ASN A 25 -13.89 -0.98 11.43
N LEU A 26 -13.25 0.04 10.85
CA LEU A 26 -13.87 0.92 9.85
C LEU A 26 -13.96 0.29 8.46
N GLY A 27 -13.33 -0.88 8.22
CA GLY A 27 -13.48 -1.65 6.99
C GLY A 27 -12.35 -1.50 5.97
N ALA A 28 -11.13 -1.22 6.42
CA ALA A 28 -9.95 -1.40 5.57
C ALA A 28 -9.77 -2.89 5.23
N ASP A 29 -9.26 -3.19 4.03
CA ASP A 29 -8.93 -4.56 3.60
C ASP A 29 -7.51 -4.94 4.02
N ALA A 30 -6.62 -3.94 4.14
CA ALA A 30 -5.22 -4.16 4.51
C ALA A 30 -4.66 -2.98 5.33
N ILE A 31 -3.67 -3.29 6.15
CA ILE A 31 -2.88 -2.29 6.88
C ILE A 31 -1.39 -2.49 6.64
N GLY A 32 -0.64 -1.38 6.61
CA GLY A 32 0.78 -1.38 6.31
C GLY A 32 1.65 -0.97 7.49
N PHE A 33 2.72 -1.73 7.73
CA PHE A 33 3.76 -1.49 8.73
C PHE A 33 5.09 -1.18 8.03
N VAL A 34 5.69 -0.03 8.31
CA VAL A 34 6.91 0.40 7.62
C VAL A 34 8.14 -0.04 8.41
N PHE A 35 8.93 -0.94 7.83
CA PHE A 35 10.22 -1.38 8.40
C PHE A 35 11.43 -0.66 7.76
N ALA A 36 11.22 0.06 6.66
CA ALA A 36 12.21 0.92 6.04
C ALA A 36 12.38 2.25 6.80
N GLU A 37 13.46 2.99 6.52
CA GLU A 37 13.68 4.32 7.09
C GLU A 37 12.54 5.27 6.71
N SER A 38 11.85 5.78 7.72
CA SER A 38 10.66 6.61 7.57
C SER A 38 10.26 7.23 8.91
N LYS A 39 9.55 8.36 8.85
CA LYS A 39 8.86 8.93 10.02
C LYS A 39 7.77 8.00 10.61
N ARG A 40 7.40 6.94 9.87
CA ARG A 40 6.40 5.93 10.25
C ARG A 40 7.03 4.56 10.52
N LYS A 41 8.35 4.53 10.69
CA LYS A 41 9.06 3.28 10.99
C LYS A 41 8.58 2.67 12.30
N ILE A 42 8.40 1.36 12.31
CA ILE A 42 8.02 0.56 13.48
C ILE A 42 8.99 -0.60 13.65
N THR A 43 9.23 -1.00 14.90
CA THR A 43 10.06 -2.18 15.17
C THR A 43 9.25 -3.47 14.96
N PRO A 44 9.91 -4.59 14.59
CA PRO A 44 9.23 -5.88 14.44
C PRO A 44 8.46 -6.30 15.71
N GLU A 45 9.02 -6.09 16.90
CA GLU A 45 8.40 -6.45 18.19
C GLU A 45 7.09 -5.67 18.41
N ARG A 46 7.11 -4.38 18.05
CA ARG A 46 5.91 -3.54 18.20
C ARG A 46 4.86 -3.90 17.17
N ALA A 47 5.26 -4.16 15.92
CA ALA A 47 4.34 -4.59 14.86
C ALA A 47 3.67 -5.93 15.24
N LYS A 48 4.44 -6.91 15.74
CA LYS A 48 3.93 -8.19 16.20
C LYS A 48 2.84 -8.03 17.25
N LYS A 49 3.10 -7.25 18.32
CA LYS A 49 2.12 -6.99 19.39
C LYS A 49 0.82 -6.37 18.89
N ILE A 50 0.91 -5.54 17.82
CA ILE A 50 -0.27 -4.94 17.19
C ILE A 50 -1.02 -5.99 16.39
N ILE A 51 -0.32 -6.79 15.57
CA ILE A 51 -0.92 -7.80 14.70
C ILE A 51 -1.66 -8.87 15.49
N GLU A 52 -1.13 -9.32 16.62
CA GLU A 52 -1.76 -10.30 17.51
C GLU A 52 -3.15 -9.86 18.03
N LYS A 53 -3.46 -8.56 17.96
CA LYS A 53 -4.76 -8.00 18.42
C LYS A 53 -5.72 -7.65 17.28
N LEU A 54 -5.31 -7.87 16.04
CA LEU A 54 -6.13 -7.55 14.88
C LEU A 54 -7.23 -8.60 14.66
N PRO A 55 -8.36 -8.19 14.07
CA PRO A 55 -9.36 -9.16 13.61
C PRO A 55 -8.79 -10.04 12.48
N PRO A 56 -9.28 -11.30 12.34
CA PRO A 56 -8.64 -12.32 11.50
C PRO A 56 -8.70 -12.06 10.00
N PHE A 57 -9.54 -11.15 9.54
CA PHE A 57 -9.74 -10.90 8.10
C PHE A 57 -9.11 -9.58 7.61
N ILE A 58 -8.13 -9.05 8.33
CA ILE A 58 -7.34 -7.90 7.88
C ILE A 58 -5.98 -8.37 7.33
N THR A 59 -5.65 -7.97 6.11
CA THR A 59 -4.35 -8.29 5.51
C THR A 59 -3.25 -7.39 6.07
N THR A 60 -2.19 -8.00 6.58
CA THR A 60 -1.02 -7.31 7.13
C THR A 60 0.11 -7.23 6.11
N VAL A 61 0.58 -6.01 5.81
CA VAL A 61 1.60 -5.76 4.79
C VAL A 61 2.82 -5.10 5.42
N GLY A 62 4.00 -5.71 5.29
CA GLY A 62 5.27 -5.10 5.68
C GLY A 62 5.92 -4.34 4.53
N ILE A 63 6.28 -3.08 4.75
CA ILE A 63 6.93 -2.24 3.75
C ILE A 63 8.44 -2.24 3.97
N PHE A 64 9.19 -2.66 2.96
CA PHE A 64 10.64 -2.72 2.93
C PHE A 64 11.20 -1.95 1.74
N MET A 65 12.42 -1.44 1.86
CA MET A 65 13.12 -0.72 0.80
C MET A 65 14.58 -1.14 0.79
N ASN A 66 15.01 -1.84 -0.25
CA ASN A 66 16.38 -2.31 -0.45
C ASN A 66 16.98 -3.08 0.75
N ALA A 67 16.15 -3.73 1.55
CA ALA A 67 16.59 -4.55 2.67
C ALA A 67 17.20 -5.88 2.15
N LYS A 68 18.00 -6.54 2.98
CA LYS A 68 18.53 -7.86 2.64
C LYS A 68 17.41 -8.90 2.61
N PHE A 69 17.49 -9.83 1.67
CA PHE A 69 16.49 -10.88 1.48
C PHE A 69 16.16 -11.65 2.77
N ASP A 70 17.20 -12.11 3.49
CA ASP A 70 17.03 -12.88 4.73
C ASP A 70 16.38 -12.05 5.84
N GLU A 71 16.69 -10.74 5.90
CA GLU A 71 16.10 -9.81 6.85
C GLU A 71 14.59 -9.67 6.62
N VAL A 72 14.18 -9.46 5.35
CA VAL A 72 12.76 -9.35 4.99
C VAL A 72 11.99 -10.61 5.37
N ASN A 73 12.50 -11.79 4.99
CA ASN A 73 11.83 -13.05 5.32
C ASN A 73 11.78 -13.31 6.83
N LYS A 74 12.89 -13.04 7.56
CA LYS A 74 12.94 -13.17 9.02
C LYS A 74 11.92 -12.28 9.72
N ILE A 75 11.82 -11.01 9.32
CA ILE A 75 10.84 -10.09 9.89
C ILE A 75 9.42 -10.54 9.51
N ALA A 76 9.18 -10.88 8.23
CA ALA A 76 7.86 -11.30 7.76
C ALA A 76 7.36 -12.55 8.49
N GLU A 77 8.22 -13.49 8.79
CA GLU A 77 7.91 -14.68 9.57
C GLU A 77 7.67 -14.35 11.05
N TYR A 78 8.60 -13.65 11.69
CA TYR A 78 8.51 -13.27 13.10
C TYR A 78 7.26 -12.48 13.44
N VAL A 79 6.86 -11.56 12.55
CA VAL A 79 5.69 -10.67 12.71
C VAL A 79 4.41 -11.33 12.19
N SER A 80 4.51 -12.44 11.46
CA SER A 80 3.40 -13.13 10.79
C SER A 80 2.68 -12.25 9.76
N LEU A 81 3.47 -11.61 8.87
CA LEU A 81 2.91 -10.81 7.78
C LEU A 81 2.24 -11.69 6.72
N ASP A 82 1.13 -11.22 6.14
CA ASP A 82 0.46 -11.88 5.01
C ASP A 82 1.14 -11.56 3.66
N ALA A 83 1.68 -10.35 3.52
CA ALA A 83 2.35 -9.88 2.31
C ALA A 83 3.51 -8.94 2.63
N VAL A 84 4.43 -8.82 1.68
CA VAL A 84 5.52 -7.84 1.71
C VAL A 84 5.39 -6.86 0.55
N GLN A 85 5.54 -5.58 0.84
CA GLN A 85 5.64 -4.51 -0.16
C GLN A 85 7.10 -4.14 -0.31
N LEU A 86 7.66 -4.39 -1.50
CA LEU A 86 9.04 -4.09 -1.85
C LEU A 86 9.08 -2.77 -2.61
N HIS A 87 9.48 -1.71 -1.92
CA HIS A 87 9.30 -0.32 -2.37
C HIS A 87 10.60 0.34 -2.86
N GLY A 88 11.68 -0.43 -2.97
CA GLY A 88 12.98 -0.01 -3.48
C GLY A 88 13.27 -0.54 -4.89
N ASN A 89 14.55 -0.79 -5.16
CA ASN A 89 15.06 -1.28 -6.44
C ASN A 89 15.24 -2.80 -6.47
N GLU A 90 14.43 -3.54 -5.69
CA GLU A 90 14.51 -4.99 -5.61
C GLU A 90 14.24 -5.61 -7.00
N SER A 91 15.14 -6.49 -7.45
CA SER A 91 15.05 -7.11 -8.77
C SER A 91 13.91 -8.15 -8.87
N PRO A 92 13.46 -8.52 -10.08
CA PRO A 92 12.51 -9.61 -10.27
C PRO A 92 12.96 -10.92 -9.61
N LYS A 93 14.25 -11.26 -9.72
CA LYS A 93 14.84 -12.44 -9.07
C LYS A 93 14.74 -12.38 -7.55
N TYR A 94 14.90 -11.19 -6.96
CA TYR A 94 14.71 -10.96 -5.54
C TYR A 94 13.24 -11.17 -5.14
N CYS A 95 12.30 -10.56 -5.88
CA CYS A 95 10.87 -10.68 -5.61
C CYS A 95 10.38 -12.14 -5.67
N ASN A 96 10.84 -12.91 -6.65
CA ASN A 96 10.44 -14.31 -6.85
C ASN A 96 10.92 -15.28 -5.74
N LYS A 97 11.86 -14.84 -4.91
CA LYS A 97 12.37 -15.66 -3.79
C LYS A 97 11.61 -15.43 -2.48
N MET A 98 10.73 -14.43 -2.41
CA MET A 98 10.01 -14.11 -1.18
C MET A 98 9.06 -15.25 -0.76
N ASN A 99 9.01 -15.54 0.55
CA ASN A 99 8.12 -16.53 1.14
C ASN A 99 6.68 -16.00 1.36
N ARG A 100 6.42 -14.77 0.98
CA ARG A 100 5.12 -14.09 1.10
C ARG A 100 4.71 -13.51 -0.24
N LYS A 101 3.41 -13.25 -0.42
CA LYS A 101 2.91 -12.49 -1.57
C LYS A 101 3.64 -11.15 -1.66
N VAL A 102 4.08 -10.79 -2.86
CA VAL A 102 4.81 -9.54 -3.09
C VAL A 102 3.89 -8.51 -3.74
N VAL A 103 3.90 -7.31 -3.19
CA VAL A 103 3.42 -6.08 -3.83
C VAL A 103 4.66 -5.27 -4.21
N LYS A 104 4.88 -5.02 -5.51
CA LYS A 104 6.06 -4.28 -5.97
C LYS A 104 5.77 -2.80 -6.11
N GLY A 105 6.54 -1.97 -5.42
CA GLY A 105 6.54 -0.52 -5.60
C GLY A 105 7.15 -0.12 -6.93
N ILE A 106 6.42 0.67 -7.71
CA ILE A 106 6.87 1.29 -8.96
C ILE A 106 6.90 2.80 -8.75
N LEU A 107 8.10 3.35 -8.72
CA LEU A 107 8.29 4.80 -8.64
C LEU A 107 7.80 5.45 -9.93
N VAL A 108 6.82 6.35 -9.79
CA VAL A 108 6.26 7.14 -10.88
C VAL A 108 6.84 8.54 -10.82
N THR A 109 7.51 8.96 -11.90
CA THR A 109 8.11 10.28 -12.03
C THR A 109 7.35 11.14 -13.03
N LYS A 110 7.60 12.44 -13.05
CA LYS A 110 6.99 13.37 -14.02
C LYS A 110 7.35 13.06 -15.49
N ASN A 111 8.43 12.29 -15.70
CA ASN A 111 8.90 11.92 -17.05
C ASN A 111 8.36 10.54 -17.51
N ASP A 112 7.55 9.88 -16.69
CA ASP A 112 7.01 8.57 -17.05
C ASP A 112 5.81 8.72 -18.00
N SER A 113 5.72 7.77 -18.93
CA SER A 113 4.57 7.51 -19.77
C SER A 113 3.97 6.15 -19.41
N LYS A 114 2.81 5.81 -19.97
CA LYS A 114 2.20 4.48 -19.81
C LYS A 114 3.17 3.37 -20.26
N GLU A 115 3.85 3.55 -21.38
CA GLU A 115 4.82 2.59 -21.93
C GLU A 115 5.98 2.39 -20.96
N SER A 116 6.51 3.48 -20.37
CA SER A 116 7.59 3.39 -19.39
C SER A 116 7.17 2.66 -18.13
N LEU A 117 5.93 2.86 -17.64
CA LEU A 117 5.38 2.13 -16.51
C LEU A 117 5.22 0.63 -16.83
N LEU A 118 4.69 0.28 -18.00
CA LEU A 118 4.57 -1.11 -18.44
C LEU A 118 5.94 -1.78 -18.52
N LYS A 119 6.95 -1.09 -19.05
CA LYS A 119 8.34 -1.58 -19.09
C LYS A 119 8.93 -1.79 -17.71
N LYS A 120 8.69 -0.88 -16.75
CA LYS A 120 9.10 -1.07 -15.34
C LYS A 120 8.47 -2.30 -14.70
N MET A 121 7.29 -2.71 -15.14
CA MET A 121 6.54 -3.86 -14.59
C MET A 121 6.74 -5.16 -15.37
N GLU A 122 7.38 -5.13 -16.54
CA GLU A 122 7.40 -6.23 -17.52
C GLU A 122 7.96 -7.54 -16.97
N ASN A 123 9.08 -7.45 -16.25
CA ASN A 123 9.84 -8.62 -15.80
C ASN A 123 9.45 -9.12 -14.39
N TYR A 124 8.47 -8.51 -13.75
CA TYR A 124 8.05 -8.90 -12.41
C TYR A 124 6.85 -9.86 -12.46
N SER A 125 6.97 -10.97 -11.74
CA SER A 125 5.86 -11.88 -11.43
C SER A 125 5.48 -11.70 -9.96
N VAL A 126 4.56 -10.76 -9.69
CA VAL A 126 4.15 -10.35 -8.33
C VAL A 126 2.62 -10.29 -8.23
N ALA A 127 2.11 -10.28 -7.00
CA ALA A 127 0.67 -10.30 -6.75
C ALA A 127 -0.03 -9.00 -7.17
N ALA A 128 0.65 -7.85 -7.00
CA ALA A 128 0.16 -6.54 -7.41
C ALA A 128 1.32 -5.53 -7.53
N TYR A 129 1.04 -4.40 -8.17
CA TYR A 129 1.95 -3.26 -8.25
C TYR A 129 1.35 -2.08 -7.53
N ILE A 130 2.17 -1.33 -6.79
CA ILE A 130 1.76 -0.07 -6.20
C ILE A 130 2.47 1.07 -6.91
N LEU A 131 1.69 1.95 -7.55
CA LEU A 131 2.19 3.14 -8.24
C LEU A 131 2.25 4.30 -7.26
N ASP A 132 3.44 4.83 -7.02
CA ASP A 132 3.69 5.86 -6.00
C ASP A 132 4.70 6.88 -6.54
N PRO A 133 4.47 8.19 -6.45
CA PRO A 133 5.46 9.21 -6.81
C PRO A 133 6.68 9.25 -5.88
N GLY A 134 6.67 8.52 -4.78
CA GLY A 134 7.84 8.28 -3.92
C GLY A 134 8.30 9.45 -3.07
N THR A 135 7.66 10.60 -3.16
CA THR A 135 8.13 11.84 -2.52
C THR A 135 7.82 11.91 -1.02
N GLY A 136 6.84 11.13 -0.55
CA GLY A 136 6.32 11.26 0.81
C GLY A 136 5.74 12.66 1.13
N SER A 137 5.74 13.58 0.14
CA SER A 137 5.27 14.97 0.25
C SER A 137 3.75 15.09 0.24
N GLY A 138 3.03 14.03 -0.12
CA GLY A 138 1.58 14.06 -0.34
C GLY A 138 1.19 14.56 -1.73
N GLU A 139 2.14 14.65 -2.67
CA GLU A 139 1.87 14.96 -4.07
C GLU A 139 1.33 13.74 -4.82
N THR A 140 0.47 13.98 -5.81
CA THR A 140 -0.02 12.98 -6.76
C THR A 140 0.82 12.99 -8.02
N PHE A 141 0.77 11.91 -8.80
CA PHE A 141 1.28 11.89 -10.17
C PHE A 141 0.13 12.08 -11.18
N ASP A 142 0.47 12.27 -12.43
CA ASP A 142 -0.53 12.31 -13.50
C ASP A 142 -1.14 10.91 -13.70
N TRP A 143 -2.38 10.74 -13.26
CA TRP A 143 -3.08 9.46 -13.33
C TRP A 143 -3.41 9.01 -14.75
N ASP A 144 -3.40 9.91 -15.75
CA ASP A 144 -3.69 9.56 -17.15
C ASP A 144 -2.73 8.51 -17.69
N ILE A 145 -1.49 8.51 -17.23
CA ILE A 145 -0.50 7.51 -17.66
C ILE A 145 -0.80 6.08 -17.16
N ALA A 146 -1.71 5.93 -16.19
CA ALA A 146 -2.10 4.63 -15.66
C ALA A 146 -3.43 4.10 -16.24
N VAL A 147 -4.13 4.88 -17.07
CA VAL A 147 -5.41 4.47 -17.69
C VAL A 147 -5.22 3.23 -18.57
N GLY A 148 -6.07 2.20 -18.35
CA GLY A 148 -6.07 0.98 -19.15
C GLY A 148 -4.83 0.08 -18.95
N ILE A 149 -4.16 0.16 -17.80
CA ILE A 149 -3.20 -0.86 -17.38
C ILE A 149 -3.97 -2.05 -16.82
N GLU A 150 -3.88 -3.20 -17.49
CA GLU A 150 -4.62 -4.41 -17.12
C GLU A 150 -4.01 -5.19 -15.94
N LYS A 151 -2.78 -4.83 -15.51
CA LYS A 151 -2.15 -5.44 -14.34
C LYS A 151 -2.86 -5.01 -13.04
N PRO A 152 -2.83 -5.82 -11.97
CA PRO A 152 -3.42 -5.45 -10.68
C PRO A 152 -2.63 -4.29 -10.04
N ILE A 153 -3.04 -3.05 -10.35
CA ILE A 153 -2.41 -1.84 -9.83
C ILE A 153 -3.12 -1.29 -8.59
N ILE A 154 -2.35 -0.83 -7.64
CA ILE A 154 -2.76 -0.10 -6.45
C ILE A 154 -2.25 1.34 -6.60
N ILE A 155 -3.10 2.33 -6.43
CA ILE A 155 -2.68 3.73 -6.52
C ILE A 155 -2.35 4.25 -5.13
N ALA A 156 -1.17 4.86 -5.02
CA ALA A 156 -0.67 5.53 -3.83
C ALA A 156 -0.13 6.93 -4.15
N GLY A 157 0.29 7.65 -3.12
CA GLY A 157 0.82 9.02 -3.22
C GLY A 157 -0.27 10.08 -3.31
N GLY A 158 -0.28 11.00 -2.36
CA GLY A 158 -1.17 12.15 -2.33
C GLY A 158 -2.68 11.87 -2.26
N LEU A 159 -3.08 10.62 -2.01
CA LEU A 159 -4.50 10.30 -1.87
C LEU A 159 -5.08 10.87 -0.57
N SER A 160 -6.30 11.37 -0.68
CA SER A 160 -7.07 11.93 0.42
C SER A 160 -8.57 11.64 0.23
N PRO A 161 -9.41 11.88 1.24
CA PRO A 161 -10.86 11.76 1.09
C PRO A 161 -11.45 12.63 -0.03
N GLU A 162 -10.75 13.70 -0.42
CA GLU A 162 -11.22 14.66 -1.41
C GLU A 162 -10.96 14.21 -2.86
N ASN A 163 -9.95 13.35 -3.08
CA ASN A 163 -9.53 12.98 -4.44
C ASN A 163 -9.66 11.48 -4.78
N VAL A 164 -9.81 10.59 -3.78
CA VAL A 164 -9.79 9.14 -4.00
C VAL A 164 -10.91 8.66 -4.93
N ARG A 165 -12.10 9.25 -4.83
CA ARG A 165 -13.23 8.91 -5.70
C ARG A 165 -12.94 9.21 -7.17
N LEU A 166 -12.26 10.34 -7.45
CA LEU A 166 -11.85 10.68 -8.81
C LEU A 166 -10.88 9.64 -9.38
N VAL A 167 -9.88 9.23 -8.59
CA VAL A 167 -8.91 8.20 -8.99
C VAL A 167 -9.60 6.88 -9.31
N ILE A 168 -10.52 6.44 -8.45
CA ILE A 168 -11.22 5.16 -8.63
C ILE A 168 -12.04 5.19 -9.92
N LYS A 169 -12.82 6.25 -10.15
CA LYS A 169 -13.65 6.41 -11.36
C LYS A 169 -12.82 6.50 -12.64
N LYS A 170 -11.63 7.08 -12.57
CA LYS A 170 -10.75 7.27 -13.72
C LYS A 170 -9.99 6.00 -14.08
N LEU A 171 -9.47 5.29 -13.09
CA LEU A 171 -8.54 4.19 -13.32
C LEU A 171 -9.12 2.79 -13.13
N HIS A 172 -10.23 2.66 -12.40
CA HIS A 172 -10.76 1.37 -11.95
C HIS A 172 -9.65 0.44 -11.42
N PRO A 173 -8.82 0.92 -10.46
CA PRO A 173 -7.64 0.19 -10.03
C PRO A 173 -8.02 -1.06 -9.23
N TYR A 174 -7.07 -1.98 -9.05
CA TYR A 174 -7.24 -3.10 -8.11
C TYR A 174 -7.48 -2.60 -6.68
N GLY A 175 -6.81 -1.53 -6.29
CA GLY A 175 -6.93 -0.94 -4.96
C GLY A 175 -6.34 0.45 -4.85
N VAL A 176 -6.52 1.03 -3.67
CA VAL A 176 -5.94 2.32 -3.28
C VAL A 176 -5.20 2.18 -1.95
N ASP A 177 -4.11 2.93 -1.80
CA ASP A 177 -3.30 2.97 -0.59
C ASP A 177 -3.13 4.40 -0.09
N VAL A 178 -3.44 4.66 1.17
CA VAL A 178 -3.31 5.99 1.76
C VAL A 178 -2.52 5.95 3.07
N SER A 179 -1.70 6.97 3.27
CA SER A 179 -0.97 7.17 4.53
C SER A 179 -1.20 8.57 5.09
N SER A 180 -0.51 9.58 4.58
CA SER A 180 -0.55 10.97 5.10
C SER A 180 -1.93 11.62 4.95
N GLY A 181 -2.66 11.35 3.87
CA GLY A 181 -3.97 11.96 3.61
C GLY A 181 -5.06 11.66 4.66
N VAL A 182 -4.83 10.67 5.52
CA VAL A 182 -5.72 10.30 6.63
C VAL A 182 -5.05 10.43 8.00
N GLU A 183 -3.93 11.17 8.08
CA GLU A 183 -3.23 11.44 9.34
C GLU A 183 -3.61 12.81 9.92
N LYS A 184 -3.54 12.92 11.24
CA LYS A 184 -3.53 14.21 11.97
C LYS A 184 -2.10 14.68 12.24
N GLU A 185 -1.17 13.74 12.41
CA GLU A 185 0.28 13.93 12.51
C GLU A 185 0.99 12.65 12.04
N TYR A 186 2.28 12.72 11.74
CA TYR A 186 3.04 11.57 11.25
C TYR A 186 2.86 10.33 12.13
N GLY A 187 2.40 9.24 11.53
CA GLY A 187 2.19 7.95 12.19
C GLY A 187 0.97 7.90 13.12
N LYS A 188 0.12 8.92 13.14
CA LYS A 188 -1.15 8.92 13.90
C LYS A 188 -2.33 9.22 12.98
N LYS A 189 -3.23 8.26 12.87
CA LYS A 189 -4.41 8.38 12.01
C LYS A 189 -5.48 9.28 12.63
N ASP A 190 -6.17 10.02 11.77
CA ASP A 190 -7.37 10.79 12.13
C ASP A 190 -8.62 9.96 11.81
N MET A 191 -9.40 9.62 12.83
CA MET A 191 -10.59 8.79 12.68
C MET A 191 -11.60 9.38 11.69
N LYS A 192 -11.81 10.72 11.69
CA LYS A 192 -12.78 11.36 10.79
C LYS A 192 -12.32 11.27 9.34
N LYS A 193 -11.02 11.52 9.09
CA LYS A 193 -10.43 11.40 7.75
C LYS A 193 -10.43 9.95 7.27
N VAL A 194 -10.07 8.98 8.12
CA VAL A 194 -10.13 7.55 7.79
C VAL A 194 -11.55 7.14 7.42
N LYS A 195 -12.54 7.47 8.25
CA LYS A 195 -13.94 7.15 7.99
C LYS A 195 -14.42 7.76 6.68
N LYS A 196 -14.12 9.05 6.43
CA LYS A 196 -14.48 9.73 5.18
C LYS A 196 -13.83 9.06 3.97
N PHE A 197 -12.52 8.75 4.05
CA PHE A 197 -11.80 8.08 2.97
C PHE A 197 -12.41 6.72 2.64
N ILE A 198 -12.68 5.89 3.66
CA ILE A 198 -13.32 4.58 3.47
C ILE A 198 -14.71 4.73 2.83
N THR A 199 -15.51 5.69 3.30
CA THR A 199 -16.84 5.97 2.71
C THR A 199 -16.73 6.32 1.24
N GLU A 200 -15.80 7.20 0.84
CA GLU A 200 -15.59 7.57 -0.57
C GLU A 200 -15.17 6.37 -1.44
N VAL A 201 -14.29 5.51 -0.92
CA VAL A 201 -13.85 4.28 -1.63
C VAL A 201 -15.02 3.29 -1.80
N ARG A 202 -15.89 3.15 -0.80
CA ARG A 202 -16.99 2.18 -0.80
C ARG A 202 -18.22 2.66 -1.59
N SER A 203 -18.29 3.94 -1.92
CA SER A 203 -19.38 4.52 -2.72
C SER A 203 -19.12 4.50 -4.24
N CYS A 204 -18.01 3.88 -4.68
CA CYS A 204 -17.63 3.78 -6.07
C CYS A 204 -18.01 2.43 -6.68
#